data_25e7478f2fcf9e335e40d0d4eac0f93c
#
_entry.id   25e7478f2fcf9e335e40d0d4eac0f93c
#
_cell.length_a   1.000
_cell.length_b   1.000
_cell.length_c   1.000
_cell.angle_alpha   90.00
_cell.angle_beta   90.00
_cell.angle_gamma   90.00
#
_symmetry.space_group_name_H-M   'P 1'
#
loop_
_entity.id
_entity.type
_entity.pdbx_description
1 polymer ?
#
loop_
_entity_poly.entity_id
_entity_poly.type
_entity_poly.pdbx_seq_one_letter_code
_entity_poly.pdbx_strand_id
1 'polypeptide(L)'
;LIAGEARSAFFMTEPAADGGAGSDPSMLMTTATQDGNHWVINGRKAFITGAEGAKVGIVMAKAEVGATLFLVDLPDPAIRIERVLDTIDSSMPGGHAVVSIEGLRVSADQILGQPGDGFKLAQVRLAPARLTHCMRWLGACARAHEIATAYAVKRHAFGKPLIDHEGVGFMLAENLIELKQAELMIDWCADVLDSGAPGTTESSMTKVAVSEALMRIADRCVQVMGGTGVTGDTIVEQVFREVRAFRIYDGPTEVHKWSLAKKIKRDAAGSANRPL
;
A
#
# COMPACT_ATOMS: atom_id res chain seq x y z
N LEU A 1 -1.26 0.83 20.75
CA LEU A 1 -1.23 1.24 19.34
C LEU A 1 -1.87 2.62 19.16
N ILE A 2 -3.12 2.84 19.58
CA ILE A 2 -3.84 4.12 19.38
C ILE A 2 -3.10 5.29 20.03
N ALA A 3 -2.53 5.12 21.22
CA ALA A 3 -1.74 6.15 21.90
C ALA A 3 -0.34 6.39 21.27
N GLY A 4 0.04 5.61 20.25
CA GLY A 4 1.35 5.72 19.61
C GLY A 4 2.52 5.13 20.42
N GLU A 5 2.26 4.47 21.54
CA GLU A 5 3.29 3.87 22.41
C GLU A 5 3.92 2.60 21.83
N ALA A 6 3.21 1.95 20.91
CA ALA A 6 3.66 0.74 20.24
C ALA A 6 3.34 0.79 18.75
N ARG A 7 4.20 0.15 17.94
CA ARG A 7 3.95 -0.09 16.52
C ARG A 7 3.59 -1.55 16.28
N SER A 8 2.78 -1.80 15.25
CA SER A 8 2.47 -3.14 14.77
C SER A 8 3.07 -3.40 13.40
N ALA A 9 3.27 -4.68 13.07
CA ALA A 9 3.64 -5.12 11.74
C ALA A 9 2.66 -6.20 11.25
N PHE A 10 2.36 -6.21 9.94
CA PHE A 10 1.44 -7.15 9.32
C PHE A 10 2.21 -8.16 8.46
N PHE A 11 2.31 -9.37 8.95
CA PHE A 11 3.07 -10.46 8.34
C PHE A 11 2.19 -11.25 7.38
N MET A 12 1.88 -10.65 6.21
CA MET A 12 1.04 -11.27 5.20
C MET A 12 1.84 -11.79 4.00
N THR A 13 2.59 -10.90 3.34
CA THR A 13 3.31 -11.18 2.10
C THR A 13 4.44 -12.19 2.31
N GLU A 14 4.67 -13.06 1.33
CA GLU A 14 5.68 -14.11 1.36
C GLU A 14 6.69 -13.99 0.23
N PRO A 15 7.93 -14.51 0.39
CA PRO A 15 8.93 -14.50 -0.66
C PRO A 15 8.47 -15.34 -1.87
N ALA A 16 8.60 -14.80 -3.09
CA ALA A 16 8.32 -15.53 -4.31
C ALA A 16 9.24 -16.76 -4.50
N ALA A 17 10.48 -16.67 -4.00
CA ALA A 17 11.43 -17.78 -4.04
C ALA A 17 10.97 -19.02 -3.26
N ASP A 18 10.11 -18.86 -2.27
CA ASP A 18 9.55 -19.95 -1.47
C ASP A 18 8.20 -20.43 -2.01
N GLY A 19 7.80 -20.01 -3.22
CA GLY A 19 6.53 -20.36 -3.85
C GLY A 19 5.36 -19.48 -3.42
N GLY A 20 5.58 -18.52 -2.53
CA GLY A 20 4.57 -17.56 -2.13
C GLY A 20 4.34 -16.50 -3.20
N ALA A 21 3.10 -16.08 -3.40
CA ALA A 21 2.75 -14.93 -4.22
C ALA A 21 2.12 -13.84 -3.36
N GLY A 22 2.74 -12.66 -3.35
CA GLY A 22 2.32 -11.57 -2.47
C GLY A 22 0.87 -11.12 -2.61
N SER A 23 0.29 -11.26 -3.81
CA SER A 23 -1.09 -10.84 -4.10
C SER A 23 -2.09 -11.99 -4.20
N ASP A 24 -1.63 -13.24 -4.16
CA ASP A 24 -2.46 -14.42 -4.30
C ASP A 24 -2.52 -15.20 -2.99
N PRO A 25 -3.62 -15.11 -2.22
CA PRO A 25 -3.73 -15.78 -0.93
C PRO A 25 -3.83 -17.31 -1.06
N SER A 26 -4.14 -17.84 -2.24
CA SER A 26 -4.18 -19.30 -2.47
C SER A 26 -2.78 -19.93 -2.43
N MET A 27 -1.75 -19.11 -2.64
CA MET A 27 -0.33 -19.50 -2.60
C MET A 27 0.33 -19.27 -1.22
N LEU A 28 -0.46 -19.10 -0.15
CA LEU A 28 0.06 -18.93 1.21
C LEU A 28 0.83 -20.19 1.65
N MET A 29 2.13 -20.03 1.94
CA MET A 29 3.06 -21.11 2.28
C MET A 29 3.35 -21.20 3.79
N THR A 30 3.26 -20.10 4.53
CA THR A 30 3.37 -20.12 5.99
C THR A 30 2.25 -20.98 6.58
N THR A 31 2.58 -21.97 7.37
CA THR A 31 1.64 -22.94 7.94
C THR A 31 1.36 -22.67 9.41
N ALA A 32 0.17 -23.01 9.86
CA ALA A 32 -0.21 -23.06 11.26
C ALA A 32 -0.84 -24.42 11.57
N THR A 33 -0.21 -25.20 12.44
CA THR A 33 -0.68 -26.53 12.86
C THR A 33 -1.17 -26.44 14.31
N GLN A 34 -2.36 -26.96 14.56
CA GLN A 34 -2.92 -26.99 15.90
C GLN A 34 -2.20 -28.03 16.78
N ASP A 35 -1.84 -27.65 17.99
CA ASP A 35 -1.23 -28.49 19.03
C ASP A 35 -1.94 -28.23 20.36
N GLY A 36 -2.97 -29.00 20.63
CA GLY A 36 -3.84 -28.80 21.79
C GLY A 36 -4.54 -27.44 21.76
N ASN A 37 -4.33 -26.62 22.75
CA ASN A 37 -4.86 -25.24 22.84
C ASN A 37 -3.90 -24.19 22.25
N HIS A 38 -2.90 -24.61 21.50
CA HIS A 38 -1.93 -23.75 20.84
C HIS A 38 -1.86 -24.03 19.36
N TRP A 39 -1.24 -23.10 18.65
CA TRP A 39 -0.88 -23.22 17.23
C TRP A 39 0.62 -23.07 17.07
N VAL A 40 1.20 -23.90 16.24
CA VAL A 40 2.62 -23.83 15.87
C VAL A 40 2.73 -23.31 14.46
N ILE A 41 3.40 -22.15 14.31
CA ILE A 41 3.51 -21.43 13.04
C ILE A 41 4.93 -21.54 12.52
N ASN A 42 5.06 -21.90 11.23
CA ASN A 42 6.32 -21.98 10.52
C ASN A 42 6.20 -21.35 9.12
N GLY A 43 7.22 -20.60 8.71
CA GLY A 43 7.29 -20.02 7.38
C GLY A 43 8.22 -18.83 7.26
N ARG A 44 8.10 -18.14 6.13
CA ARG A 44 8.85 -16.91 5.86
C ARG A 44 7.94 -15.82 5.34
N LYS A 45 8.22 -14.60 5.73
CA LYS A 45 7.49 -13.41 5.31
C LYS A 45 8.46 -12.41 4.67
N ALA A 46 7.97 -11.65 3.69
CA ALA A 46 8.76 -10.64 2.99
C ALA A 46 7.99 -9.33 2.89
N PHE A 47 8.74 -8.24 2.72
CA PHE A 47 8.19 -6.88 2.66
C PHE A 47 7.38 -6.51 3.90
N ILE A 48 7.82 -6.99 5.07
CA ILE A 48 7.13 -6.70 6.33
C ILE A 48 7.58 -5.33 6.84
N THR A 49 6.74 -4.36 6.55
CA THR A 49 6.97 -2.95 6.90
C THR A 49 6.97 -2.76 8.41
N GLY A 50 8.06 -2.15 8.91
CA GLY A 50 8.21 -1.81 10.32
C GLY A 50 8.35 -3.02 11.25
N ALA A 51 8.70 -4.22 10.74
CA ALA A 51 8.96 -5.39 11.57
C ALA A 51 10.04 -5.10 12.62
N GLU A 52 11.09 -4.36 12.23
CA GLU A 52 12.07 -3.86 13.17
C GLU A 52 11.44 -2.82 14.11
N GLY A 53 11.43 -3.11 15.40
CA GLY A 53 10.85 -2.25 16.45
C GLY A 53 9.33 -2.35 16.61
N ALA A 54 8.63 -3.24 15.89
CA ALA A 54 7.24 -3.57 16.19
C ALA A 54 7.13 -4.23 17.57
N LYS A 55 6.02 -3.97 18.26
CA LYS A 55 5.65 -4.59 19.53
C LYS A 55 4.50 -5.59 19.39
N VAL A 56 3.76 -5.49 18.29
CA VAL A 56 2.63 -6.38 17.97
C VAL A 56 2.78 -6.85 16.53
N GLY A 57 2.70 -8.14 16.31
CA GLY A 57 2.61 -8.79 15.00
C GLY A 57 1.21 -9.29 14.72
N ILE A 58 0.73 -9.12 13.49
CA ILE A 58 -0.43 -9.83 12.96
C ILE A 58 0.09 -10.79 11.90
N VAL A 59 0.11 -12.08 12.20
CA VAL A 59 0.69 -13.11 11.32
C VAL A 59 -0.42 -13.85 10.60
N MET A 60 -0.39 -13.84 9.26
CA MET A 60 -1.25 -14.69 8.45
C MET A 60 -0.56 -16.01 8.15
N ALA A 61 -1.22 -17.12 8.51
CA ALA A 61 -0.73 -18.46 8.22
C ALA A 61 -1.88 -19.36 7.75
N LYS A 62 -1.52 -20.41 6.98
CA LYS A 62 -2.45 -21.40 6.46
C LYS A 62 -2.70 -22.49 7.51
N ALA A 63 -3.89 -22.49 8.08
CA ALA A 63 -4.42 -23.58 8.88
C ALA A 63 -5.16 -24.59 7.97
N GLU A 64 -5.57 -25.74 8.52
CA GLU A 64 -6.35 -26.74 7.80
C GLU A 64 -7.66 -26.16 7.23
N VAL A 65 -8.32 -25.29 8.00
CA VAL A 65 -9.59 -24.64 7.63
C VAL A 65 -9.40 -23.38 6.76
N GLY A 66 -8.17 -22.99 6.45
CA GLY A 66 -7.87 -21.83 5.61
C GLY A 66 -6.93 -20.81 6.25
N ALA A 67 -6.77 -19.67 5.57
CA ALA A 67 -5.92 -18.58 6.10
C ALA A 67 -6.47 -18.05 7.43
N THR A 68 -5.60 -17.96 8.43
CA THR A 68 -5.94 -17.55 9.80
C THR A 68 -4.97 -16.44 10.22
N LEU A 69 -5.47 -15.46 10.98
CA LEU A 69 -4.66 -14.37 11.55
C LEU A 69 -4.39 -14.61 13.02
N PHE A 70 -3.15 -14.44 13.43
CA PHE A 70 -2.68 -14.61 14.79
C PHE A 70 -2.09 -13.30 15.30
N LEU A 71 -2.47 -12.89 16.52
CA LEU A 71 -1.82 -11.78 17.23
C LEU A 71 -0.61 -12.32 17.97
N VAL A 72 0.49 -11.61 17.87
CA VAL A 72 1.78 -12.03 18.44
C VAL A 72 2.45 -10.83 19.11
N ASP A 73 2.88 -11.00 20.34
CA ASP A 73 3.74 -10.04 21.01
C ASP A 73 5.17 -10.12 20.44
N LEU A 74 5.79 -8.97 20.24
CA LEU A 74 7.14 -8.84 19.71
C LEU A 74 8.06 -8.07 20.68
N PRO A 75 9.35 -8.40 20.72
CA PRO A 75 10.02 -9.48 19.99
C PRO A 75 9.68 -10.87 20.53
N ASP A 76 9.65 -11.87 19.66
CA ASP A 76 9.54 -13.27 19.99
C ASP A 76 10.77 -14.03 19.42
N PRO A 77 11.39 -14.95 20.16
CA PRO A 77 12.59 -15.66 19.71
C PRO A 77 12.35 -16.57 18.49
N ALA A 78 11.11 -16.99 18.24
CA ALA A 78 10.71 -17.76 17.06
C ALA A 78 10.57 -16.89 15.79
N ILE A 79 10.63 -15.57 15.91
CA ILE A 79 10.53 -14.61 14.81
C ILE A 79 11.86 -13.89 14.65
N ARG A 80 12.56 -14.18 13.56
CA ARG A 80 13.87 -13.59 13.27
C ARG A 80 13.83 -12.73 12.01
N ILE A 81 14.23 -11.48 12.14
CA ILE A 81 14.49 -10.61 10.97
C ILE A 81 15.78 -11.13 10.30
N GLU A 82 15.65 -11.63 9.06
CA GLU A 82 16.79 -12.10 8.28
C GLU A 82 17.58 -10.94 7.69
N ARG A 83 16.85 -9.96 7.14
CA ARG A 83 17.40 -8.71 6.61
C ARG A 83 16.33 -7.66 6.45
N VAL A 84 16.71 -6.40 6.50
CA VAL A 84 15.92 -5.28 6.00
C VAL A 84 16.28 -5.08 4.53
N LEU A 85 15.26 -4.94 3.69
CA LEU A 85 15.44 -4.78 2.25
C LEU A 85 15.89 -3.36 1.92
N ASP A 86 16.85 -3.23 1.02
CA ASP A 86 17.17 -1.96 0.38
C ASP A 86 16.13 -1.70 -0.74
N THR A 87 15.24 -0.76 -0.50
CA THR A 87 14.11 -0.46 -1.37
C THR A 87 14.18 0.98 -1.89
N ILE A 88 13.46 1.26 -2.98
CA ILE A 88 13.39 2.59 -3.58
C ILE A 88 12.72 3.60 -2.64
N ASP A 89 11.79 3.15 -1.79
CA ASP A 89 11.16 3.94 -0.74
C ASP A 89 11.96 3.84 0.56
N SER A 90 12.09 4.93 1.29
CA SER A 90 12.96 5.03 2.46
C SER A 90 12.32 5.75 3.66
N SER A 91 11.05 6.17 3.52
CA SER A 91 10.37 6.98 4.55
C SER A 91 9.80 6.19 5.73
N MET A 92 9.75 4.84 5.62
CA MET A 92 9.15 4.01 6.66
C MET A 92 10.18 3.61 7.73
N PRO A 93 9.99 4.02 9.00
CA PRO A 93 10.87 3.61 10.10
C PRO A 93 10.92 2.09 10.24
N GLY A 94 12.13 1.51 10.28
CA GLY A 94 12.37 0.08 10.32
C GLY A 94 12.29 -0.61 8.95
N GLY A 95 12.09 0.14 7.86
CA GLY A 95 12.09 -0.35 6.48
C GLY A 95 11.12 -1.51 6.24
N HIS A 96 11.50 -2.39 5.30
CA HIS A 96 10.74 -3.58 4.91
C HIS A 96 11.60 -4.82 5.11
N ALA A 97 11.17 -5.75 5.96
CA ALA A 97 11.98 -6.89 6.33
C ALA A 97 11.59 -8.19 5.62
N VAL A 98 12.58 -9.07 5.48
CA VAL A 98 12.38 -10.52 5.31
C VAL A 98 12.51 -11.15 6.69
N VAL A 99 11.56 -12.02 7.03
CA VAL A 99 11.42 -12.58 8.36
C VAL A 99 11.23 -14.08 8.28
N SER A 100 11.99 -14.87 9.06
CA SER A 100 11.72 -16.28 9.30
C SER A 100 10.89 -16.47 10.58
N ILE A 101 10.00 -17.44 10.55
CA ILE A 101 9.15 -17.87 11.67
C ILE A 101 9.38 -19.37 11.86
N GLU A 102 9.92 -19.77 13.00
CA GLU A 102 10.32 -21.15 13.27
C GLU A 102 9.76 -21.62 14.61
N GLY A 103 8.72 -22.45 14.57
CA GLY A 103 8.10 -23.02 15.76
C GLY A 103 7.40 -21.98 16.66
N LEU A 104 6.90 -20.88 16.11
CA LEU A 104 6.18 -19.87 16.87
C LEU A 104 4.93 -20.47 17.49
N ARG A 105 4.84 -20.46 18.81
CA ARG A 105 3.69 -20.96 19.56
C ARG A 105 2.75 -19.83 19.93
N VAL A 106 1.51 -19.93 19.48
CA VAL A 106 0.47 -18.93 19.71
C VAL A 106 -0.74 -19.62 20.36
N SER A 107 -1.29 -19.04 21.41
CA SER A 107 -2.49 -19.57 22.08
C SER A 107 -3.73 -19.37 21.20
N ALA A 108 -4.73 -20.22 21.36
CA ALA A 108 -5.97 -20.15 20.58
C ALA A 108 -6.77 -18.85 20.81
N ASP A 109 -6.64 -18.21 21.95
CA ASP A 109 -7.26 -16.91 22.27
C ASP A 109 -6.59 -15.72 21.57
N GLN A 110 -5.41 -15.92 20.99
CA GLN A 110 -4.70 -14.92 20.17
C GLN A 110 -5.09 -14.97 18.68
N ILE A 111 -6.05 -15.81 18.30
CA ILE A 111 -6.60 -15.79 16.94
C ILE A 111 -7.47 -14.54 16.76
N LEU A 112 -7.22 -13.80 15.69
CA LEU A 112 -8.05 -12.67 15.30
C LEU A 112 -9.24 -13.17 14.47
N GLY A 113 -10.44 -13.12 15.04
CA GLY A 113 -11.65 -13.69 14.46
C GLY A 113 -11.76 -15.19 14.67
N GLN A 114 -12.16 -15.94 13.63
CA GLN A 114 -12.23 -17.39 13.67
C GLN A 114 -11.13 -18.02 12.78
N PRO A 115 -10.67 -19.23 13.09
CA PRO A 115 -9.82 -19.97 12.16
C PRO A 115 -10.45 -20.03 10.75
N GLY A 116 -9.67 -19.68 9.72
CA GLY A 116 -10.13 -19.60 8.33
C GLY A 116 -10.66 -18.22 7.90
N ASP A 117 -10.93 -17.28 8.79
CA ASP A 117 -11.42 -15.92 8.46
C ASP A 117 -10.30 -14.95 8.05
N GLY A 118 -9.04 -15.36 8.10
CA GLY A 118 -7.89 -14.46 8.00
C GLY A 118 -7.89 -13.61 6.74
N PHE A 119 -8.21 -14.19 5.59
CA PHE A 119 -8.25 -13.45 4.34
C PHE A 119 -9.42 -12.44 4.28
N LYS A 120 -10.59 -12.81 4.80
CA LYS A 120 -11.75 -11.92 4.91
C LYS A 120 -11.43 -10.70 5.78
N LEU A 121 -10.81 -10.93 6.94
CA LEU A 121 -10.42 -9.86 7.85
C LEU A 121 -9.31 -8.97 7.25
N ALA A 122 -8.37 -9.56 6.51
CA ALA A 122 -7.39 -8.77 5.77
C ALA A 122 -8.04 -7.83 4.74
N GLN A 123 -9.09 -8.27 4.04
CA GLN A 123 -9.82 -7.41 3.09
C GLN A 123 -10.56 -6.26 3.78
N VAL A 124 -11.16 -6.51 4.95
CA VAL A 124 -11.80 -5.45 5.75
C VAL A 124 -10.79 -4.36 6.13
N ARG A 125 -9.58 -4.74 6.53
CA ARG A 125 -8.50 -3.79 6.83
C ARG A 125 -7.99 -3.06 5.59
N LEU A 126 -7.88 -3.76 4.45
CA LEU A 126 -7.21 -3.23 3.26
C LEU A 126 -7.99 -2.09 2.57
N ALA A 127 -9.32 -2.06 2.65
CA ALA A 127 -10.10 -0.98 2.02
C ALA A 127 -9.76 0.40 2.63
N PRO A 128 -9.89 0.63 3.95
CA PRO A 128 -9.48 1.91 4.55
C PRO A 128 -7.97 2.14 4.47
N ALA A 129 -7.12 1.09 4.52
CA ALA A 129 -5.69 1.25 4.41
C ALA A 129 -5.27 1.83 3.03
N ARG A 130 -5.88 1.34 1.94
CA ARG A 130 -5.63 1.89 0.59
C ARG A 130 -6.00 3.37 0.51
N LEU A 131 -7.12 3.75 1.12
CA LEU A 131 -7.57 5.14 1.15
C LEU A 131 -6.59 6.04 1.92
N THR A 132 -6.14 5.61 3.11
CA THR A 132 -5.15 6.38 3.89
C THR A 132 -3.83 6.54 3.14
N HIS A 133 -3.40 5.56 2.36
CA HIS A 133 -2.24 5.71 1.47
C HIS A 133 -2.49 6.73 0.36
N CYS A 134 -3.68 6.73 -0.26
CA CYS A 134 -4.05 7.75 -1.25
C CYS A 134 -3.96 9.15 -0.64
N MET A 135 -4.54 9.35 0.55
CA MET A 135 -4.53 10.63 1.27
C MET A 135 -3.10 11.10 1.59
N ARG A 136 -2.28 10.23 2.14
CA ARG A 136 -0.88 10.54 2.49
C ARG A 136 -0.08 11.00 1.28
N TRP A 137 -0.16 10.25 0.19
CA TRP A 137 0.61 10.54 -1.00
C TRP A 137 0.05 11.73 -1.80
N LEU A 138 -1.25 11.98 -1.73
CA LEU A 138 -1.84 13.21 -2.27
C LEU A 138 -1.19 14.44 -1.61
N GLY A 139 -1.11 14.47 -0.28
CA GLY A 139 -0.47 15.57 0.45
C GLY A 139 1.01 15.75 0.08
N ALA A 140 1.77 14.65 -0.05
CA ALA A 140 3.17 14.71 -0.46
C ALA A 140 3.35 15.24 -1.89
N CYS A 141 2.52 14.80 -2.84
CA CYS A 141 2.55 15.28 -4.24
C CYS A 141 2.07 16.72 -4.38
N ALA A 142 1.08 17.15 -3.59
CA ALA A 142 0.68 18.55 -3.52
C ALA A 142 1.85 19.43 -3.07
N ARG A 143 2.58 19.00 -2.04
CA ARG A 143 3.78 19.71 -1.59
C ARG A 143 4.89 19.71 -2.64
N ALA A 144 5.13 18.61 -3.33
CA ALA A 144 6.09 18.56 -4.44
C ALA A 144 5.71 19.52 -5.58
N HIS A 145 4.41 19.60 -5.91
CA HIS A 145 3.89 20.55 -6.89
C HIS A 145 4.11 22.01 -6.49
N GLU A 146 3.86 22.37 -5.22
CA GLU A 146 4.14 23.71 -4.71
C GLU A 146 5.63 24.09 -4.86
N ILE A 147 6.54 23.17 -4.50
CA ILE A 147 7.98 23.37 -4.61
C ILE A 147 8.40 23.56 -6.07
N ALA A 148 7.94 22.68 -6.97
CA ALA A 148 8.24 22.76 -8.40
C ALA A 148 7.69 24.06 -9.02
N THR A 149 6.49 24.48 -8.64
CA THR A 149 5.88 25.75 -9.08
C THR A 149 6.71 26.95 -8.61
N ALA A 150 7.07 26.99 -7.32
CA ALA A 150 7.90 28.08 -6.77
C ALA A 150 9.28 28.13 -7.43
N TYR A 151 9.85 26.97 -7.76
CA TYR A 151 11.10 26.89 -8.51
C TYR A 151 10.94 27.46 -9.93
N ALA A 152 9.90 27.06 -10.65
CA ALA A 152 9.63 27.50 -12.02
C ALA A 152 9.38 29.00 -12.14
N VAL A 153 8.78 29.63 -11.12
CA VAL A 153 8.59 31.09 -11.05
C VAL A 153 9.91 31.82 -10.88
N LYS A 154 10.83 31.30 -10.07
CA LYS A 154 12.10 31.97 -9.72
C LYS A 154 13.20 31.70 -10.74
N ARG A 155 13.24 30.53 -11.34
CA ARG A 155 14.31 30.10 -12.25
C ARG A 155 14.11 30.70 -13.64
N HIS A 156 15.09 31.45 -14.11
CA HIS A 156 15.14 32.00 -15.47
C HIS A 156 16.02 31.14 -16.38
N ALA A 157 15.54 30.87 -17.57
CA ALA A 157 16.31 30.28 -18.67
C ALA A 157 15.70 30.73 -19.99
N PHE A 158 16.52 30.83 -21.04
CA PHE A 158 16.09 31.27 -22.38
C PHE A 158 15.28 32.57 -22.37
N GLY A 159 15.76 33.53 -21.57
CA GLY A 159 15.26 34.91 -21.52
C GLY A 159 14.02 35.18 -20.67
N LYS A 160 13.44 34.18 -20.01
CA LYS A 160 12.22 34.34 -19.18
C LYS A 160 12.16 33.32 -18.05
N PRO A 161 11.27 33.53 -17.03
CA PRO A 161 11.01 32.50 -16.01
C PRO A 161 10.60 31.17 -16.64
N LEU A 162 10.95 30.02 -16.01
CA LEU A 162 10.58 28.71 -16.54
C LEU A 162 9.08 28.54 -16.68
N ILE A 163 8.29 29.08 -15.79
CA ILE A 163 6.82 28.95 -15.81
C ILE A 163 6.20 29.60 -17.06
N ASP A 164 6.86 30.59 -17.66
CA ASP A 164 6.39 31.28 -18.87
C ASP A 164 6.68 30.49 -20.17
N HIS A 165 7.37 29.35 -20.07
CA HIS A 165 7.52 28.42 -21.18
C HIS A 165 6.30 27.49 -21.20
N GLU A 166 5.56 27.46 -22.32
CA GLU A 166 4.29 26.73 -22.44
C GLU A 166 4.38 25.28 -21.96
N GLY A 167 5.45 24.55 -22.35
CA GLY A 167 5.63 23.16 -21.93
C GLY A 167 5.74 22.99 -20.41
N VAL A 168 6.39 23.93 -19.69
CA VAL A 168 6.48 23.93 -18.25
C VAL A 168 5.12 24.29 -17.63
N GLY A 169 4.46 25.34 -18.14
CA GLY A 169 3.15 25.76 -17.71
C GLY A 169 2.11 24.64 -17.85
N PHE A 170 2.13 23.90 -18.97
CA PHE A 170 1.21 22.78 -19.20
C PHE A 170 1.44 21.62 -18.21
N MET A 171 2.69 21.25 -17.92
CA MET A 171 2.97 20.24 -16.90
C MET A 171 2.43 20.62 -15.54
N LEU A 172 2.54 21.88 -15.13
CA LEU A 172 2.01 22.36 -13.87
C LEU A 172 0.46 22.44 -13.87
N ALA A 173 -0.15 22.81 -14.97
CA ALA A 173 -1.60 22.80 -15.12
C ALA A 173 -2.19 21.37 -15.06
N GLU A 174 -1.55 20.41 -15.73
CA GLU A 174 -1.91 18.98 -15.63
C GLU A 174 -1.79 18.44 -14.19
N ASN A 175 -0.73 18.83 -13.47
CA ASN A 175 -0.61 18.48 -12.07
C ASN A 175 -1.78 18.99 -11.23
N LEU A 176 -2.17 20.25 -11.42
CA LEU A 176 -3.30 20.86 -10.70
C LEU A 176 -4.61 20.11 -10.96
N ILE A 177 -4.86 19.75 -12.21
CA ILE A 177 -6.06 18.99 -12.63
C ILE A 177 -6.04 17.59 -11.98
N GLU A 178 -4.94 16.86 -12.08
CA GLU A 178 -4.84 15.51 -11.54
C GLU A 178 -4.86 15.49 -10.01
N LEU A 179 -4.30 16.50 -9.31
CA LEU A 179 -4.43 16.65 -7.86
C LEU A 179 -5.89 16.78 -7.44
N LYS A 180 -6.67 17.63 -8.15
CA LYS A 180 -8.10 17.81 -7.86
C LYS A 180 -8.89 16.54 -8.15
N GLN A 181 -8.60 15.83 -9.24
CA GLN A 181 -9.24 14.54 -9.53
C GLN A 181 -8.95 13.49 -8.47
N ALA A 182 -7.70 13.42 -7.99
CA ALA A 182 -7.29 12.52 -6.92
C ALA A 182 -8.02 12.83 -5.60
N GLU A 183 -8.13 14.10 -5.22
CA GLU A 183 -8.89 14.58 -4.06
C GLU A 183 -10.35 14.12 -4.12
N LEU A 184 -11.04 14.41 -5.23
CA LEU A 184 -12.44 14.02 -5.42
C LEU A 184 -12.66 12.50 -5.37
N MET A 185 -11.73 11.71 -5.91
CA MET A 185 -11.81 10.24 -5.82
C MET A 185 -11.63 9.75 -4.38
N ILE A 186 -10.77 10.39 -3.60
CA ILE A 186 -10.54 10.07 -2.19
C ILE A 186 -11.79 10.40 -1.37
N ASP A 187 -12.35 11.60 -1.53
CA ASP A 187 -13.56 12.04 -0.83
C ASP A 187 -14.74 11.12 -1.12
N TRP A 188 -14.98 10.81 -2.41
CA TRP A 188 -16.01 9.84 -2.80
C TRP A 188 -15.83 8.47 -2.14
N CYS A 189 -14.61 7.95 -2.09
CA CYS A 189 -14.35 6.66 -1.46
C CYS A 189 -14.54 6.72 0.06
N ALA A 190 -14.16 7.84 0.70
CA ALA A 190 -14.37 8.07 2.12
C ALA A 190 -15.87 8.08 2.46
N ASP A 191 -16.69 8.83 1.71
CA ASP A 191 -18.14 8.87 1.87
C ASP A 191 -18.79 7.47 1.79
N VAL A 192 -18.32 6.65 0.86
CA VAL A 192 -18.81 5.26 0.73
C VAL A 192 -18.45 4.43 1.96
N LEU A 193 -17.21 4.52 2.45
CA LEU A 193 -16.79 3.80 3.66
C LEU A 193 -17.53 4.29 4.91
N ASP A 194 -17.72 5.61 5.05
CA ASP A 194 -18.42 6.22 6.19
C ASP A 194 -19.92 5.87 6.21
N SER A 195 -20.51 5.55 5.04
CA SER A 195 -21.88 5.01 4.97
C SER A 195 -22.01 3.58 5.52
N GLY A 196 -20.91 2.94 5.93
CA GLY A 196 -20.86 1.56 6.39
C GLY A 196 -20.82 0.52 5.25
N ALA A 197 -20.69 0.95 4.00
CA ALA A 197 -20.53 0.03 2.87
C ALA A 197 -19.11 -0.58 2.86
N PRO A 198 -18.93 -1.79 2.31
CA PRO A 198 -17.61 -2.45 2.25
C PRO A 198 -16.54 -1.68 1.48
N GLY A 199 -16.92 -0.83 0.53
CA GLY A 199 -16.03 0.04 -0.24
C GLY A 199 -14.95 -0.68 -1.07
N THR A 200 -15.08 -1.98 -1.32
CA THR A 200 -14.04 -2.80 -1.98
C THR A 200 -13.79 -2.37 -3.42
N THR A 201 -14.88 -2.09 -4.17
CA THR A 201 -14.80 -1.61 -5.55
C THR A 201 -14.25 -0.19 -5.59
N GLU A 202 -14.79 0.67 -4.76
CA GLU A 202 -14.49 2.09 -4.66
C GLU A 202 -13.04 2.32 -4.24
N SER A 203 -12.55 1.60 -3.24
CA SER A 203 -11.15 1.66 -2.81
C SER A 203 -10.19 1.13 -3.88
N SER A 204 -10.60 0.13 -4.67
CA SER A 204 -9.80 -0.35 -5.81
C SER A 204 -9.73 0.68 -6.93
N MET A 205 -10.85 1.32 -7.29
CA MET A 205 -10.89 2.37 -8.30
C MET A 205 -10.07 3.58 -7.87
N THR A 206 -10.26 4.03 -6.64
CA THR A 206 -9.53 5.17 -6.06
C THR A 206 -8.04 4.90 -6.02
N LYS A 207 -7.62 3.73 -5.52
CA LYS A 207 -6.21 3.36 -5.45
C LYS A 207 -5.54 3.38 -6.83
N VAL A 208 -6.17 2.83 -7.86
CA VAL A 208 -5.63 2.84 -9.22
C VAL A 208 -5.56 4.28 -9.77
N ALA A 209 -6.66 5.02 -9.72
CA ALA A 209 -6.71 6.38 -10.26
C ALA A 209 -5.67 7.29 -9.59
N VAL A 210 -5.64 7.28 -8.25
CA VAL A 210 -4.77 8.14 -7.46
C VAL A 210 -3.30 7.75 -7.61
N SER A 211 -2.95 6.46 -7.45
CA SER A 211 -1.52 6.05 -7.51
C SER A 211 -0.89 6.32 -8.89
N GLU A 212 -1.65 6.16 -9.98
CA GLU A 212 -1.17 6.45 -11.33
C GLU A 212 -1.05 7.97 -11.58
N ALA A 213 -2.01 8.77 -11.13
CA ALA A 213 -1.95 10.22 -11.23
C ALA A 213 -0.78 10.80 -10.42
N LEU A 214 -0.63 10.38 -9.16
CA LEU A 214 0.42 10.88 -8.28
C LEU A 214 1.83 10.54 -8.81
N MET A 215 2.00 9.39 -9.46
CA MET A 215 3.28 9.05 -10.11
C MET A 215 3.59 10.03 -11.24
N ARG A 216 2.61 10.37 -12.11
CA ARG A 216 2.80 11.35 -13.18
C ARG A 216 3.08 12.76 -12.63
N ILE A 217 2.40 13.16 -11.56
CA ILE A 217 2.63 14.44 -10.88
C ILE A 217 4.04 14.53 -10.33
N ALA A 218 4.51 13.50 -9.63
CA ALA A 218 5.85 13.47 -9.07
C ALA A 218 6.92 13.51 -10.16
N ASP A 219 6.75 12.77 -11.27
CA ASP A 219 7.62 12.77 -12.42
C ASP A 219 7.71 14.17 -13.06
N ARG A 220 6.58 14.84 -13.29
CA ARG A 220 6.57 16.21 -13.83
C ARG A 220 7.23 17.20 -12.88
N CYS A 221 7.08 17.06 -11.55
CA CYS A 221 7.74 17.92 -10.58
C CYS A 221 9.27 17.81 -10.68
N VAL A 222 9.80 16.59 -10.77
CA VAL A 222 11.23 16.36 -11.01
C VAL A 222 11.65 16.99 -12.34
N GLN A 223 10.89 16.75 -13.40
CA GLN A 223 11.20 17.27 -14.76
C GLN A 223 11.22 18.79 -14.80
N VAL A 224 10.26 19.46 -14.20
CA VAL A 224 10.18 20.95 -14.11
C VAL A 224 11.39 21.53 -13.39
N MET A 225 11.88 20.87 -12.35
CA MET A 225 13.03 21.31 -11.57
C MET A 225 14.38 20.94 -12.22
N GLY A 226 14.38 20.09 -13.25
CA GLY A 226 15.59 19.68 -13.97
C GLY A 226 16.64 19.08 -13.04
N GLY A 227 17.91 19.51 -13.16
CA GLY A 227 19.00 19.01 -12.30
C GLY A 227 18.73 19.10 -10.80
N THR A 228 18.09 20.19 -10.34
CA THR A 228 17.71 20.33 -8.93
C THR A 228 16.66 19.28 -8.51
N GLY A 229 15.77 18.88 -9.43
CA GLY A 229 14.71 17.90 -9.16
C GLY A 229 15.23 16.48 -8.88
N VAL A 230 16.46 16.15 -9.26
CA VAL A 230 17.07 14.83 -9.01
C VAL A 230 18.07 14.86 -7.85
N THR A 231 18.14 15.97 -7.10
CA THR A 231 18.99 16.09 -5.90
C THR A 231 18.15 16.00 -4.63
N GLY A 232 18.81 15.66 -3.52
CA GLY A 232 18.20 15.68 -2.19
C GLY A 232 18.02 17.09 -1.57
N ASP A 233 18.21 18.18 -2.36
CA ASP A 233 18.07 19.55 -1.87
C ASP A 233 16.61 19.91 -1.52
N THR A 234 15.67 19.16 -2.07
CA THR A 234 14.24 19.26 -1.75
C THR A 234 13.64 17.85 -1.60
N ILE A 235 12.42 17.77 -1.09
CA ILE A 235 11.71 16.48 -0.97
C ILE A 235 11.22 15.91 -2.31
N VAL A 236 11.36 16.62 -3.42
CA VAL A 236 10.71 16.27 -4.70
C VAL A 236 11.21 14.93 -5.24
N GLU A 237 12.53 14.70 -5.24
CA GLU A 237 13.09 13.42 -5.67
C GLU A 237 12.66 12.26 -4.74
N GLN A 238 12.60 12.51 -3.43
CA GLN A 238 12.13 11.52 -2.47
C GLN A 238 10.67 11.16 -2.71
N VAL A 239 9.79 12.14 -2.92
CA VAL A 239 8.37 11.91 -3.25
C VAL A 239 8.24 11.06 -4.51
N PHE A 240 9.05 11.31 -5.55
CA PHE A 240 9.06 10.51 -6.78
C PHE A 240 9.39 9.03 -6.49
N ARG A 241 10.41 8.74 -5.69
CA ARG A 241 10.80 7.37 -5.31
C ARG A 241 9.72 6.68 -4.49
N GLU A 242 9.15 7.37 -3.52
CA GLU A 242 8.14 6.84 -2.60
C GLU A 242 6.82 6.51 -3.32
N VAL A 243 6.31 7.41 -4.17
CA VAL A 243 5.06 7.14 -4.89
C VAL A 243 5.21 6.08 -5.97
N ARG A 244 6.44 5.79 -6.44
CA ARG A 244 6.66 4.68 -7.35
C ARG A 244 6.30 3.34 -6.71
N ALA A 245 6.67 3.14 -5.45
CA ALA A 245 6.35 1.95 -4.69
C ALA A 245 4.83 1.84 -4.41
N PHE A 246 4.13 2.95 -4.24
CA PHE A 246 2.68 2.99 -4.00
C PHE A 246 1.85 2.36 -5.12
N ARG A 247 2.33 2.33 -6.36
CA ARG A 247 1.65 1.61 -7.46
C ARG A 247 1.65 0.09 -7.27
N ILE A 248 2.46 -0.45 -6.36
CA ILE A 248 2.70 -1.88 -6.16
C ILE A 248 2.05 -2.39 -4.86
N TYR A 249 2.35 -1.78 -3.72
CA TYR A 249 1.86 -2.28 -2.44
C TYR A 249 0.36 -2.06 -2.25
N ASP A 250 -0.24 -2.79 -1.31
CA ASP A 250 -1.68 -2.89 -1.05
C ASP A 250 -2.51 -3.28 -2.30
N GLY A 251 -1.86 -4.02 -3.20
CA GLY A 251 -2.36 -4.49 -4.48
C GLY A 251 -1.82 -3.67 -5.66
N PRO A 252 -1.05 -4.31 -6.56
CA PRO A 252 -0.62 -3.66 -7.81
C PRO A 252 -1.80 -3.15 -8.63
N THR A 253 -1.56 -2.10 -9.42
CA THR A 253 -2.54 -1.52 -10.36
C THR A 253 -3.23 -2.60 -11.20
N GLU A 254 -2.47 -3.58 -11.68
CA GLU A 254 -2.95 -4.66 -12.54
C GLU A 254 -3.92 -5.60 -11.79
N VAL A 255 -3.63 -5.92 -10.53
CA VAL A 255 -4.49 -6.76 -9.68
C VAL A 255 -5.83 -6.08 -9.42
N HIS A 256 -5.83 -4.78 -9.15
CA HIS A 256 -7.07 -4.01 -9.00
C HIS A 256 -7.87 -3.94 -10.29
N LYS A 257 -7.21 -3.64 -11.42
CA LYS A 257 -7.86 -3.63 -12.75
C LYS A 257 -8.47 -4.99 -13.09
N TRP A 258 -7.75 -6.08 -12.81
CA TRP A 258 -8.27 -7.44 -13.02
C TRP A 258 -9.50 -7.76 -12.13
N SER A 259 -9.47 -7.34 -10.86
CA SER A 259 -10.61 -7.49 -9.95
C SER A 259 -11.84 -6.70 -10.45
N LEU A 260 -11.64 -5.46 -10.90
CA LEU A 260 -12.69 -4.62 -11.47
C LEU A 260 -13.25 -5.23 -12.76
N ALA A 261 -12.40 -5.75 -13.64
CA ALA A 261 -12.85 -6.44 -14.87
C ALA A 261 -13.70 -7.68 -14.57
N LYS A 262 -13.33 -8.45 -13.54
CA LYS A 262 -14.15 -9.58 -13.07
C LYS A 262 -15.52 -9.13 -12.56
N LYS A 263 -15.57 -7.99 -11.84
CA LYS A 263 -16.83 -7.40 -11.37
C LYS A 263 -17.71 -7.00 -12.55
N ILE A 264 -17.17 -6.27 -13.54
CA ILE A 264 -17.89 -5.87 -14.75
C ILE A 264 -18.50 -7.09 -15.45
N LYS A 265 -17.73 -8.17 -15.62
CA LYS A 265 -18.21 -9.41 -16.24
C LYS A 265 -19.37 -10.04 -15.48
N ARG A 266 -19.29 -10.08 -14.13
CA ARG A 266 -20.38 -10.63 -13.29
C ARG A 266 -21.65 -9.79 -13.39
N ASP A 267 -21.51 -8.46 -13.32
CA ASP A 267 -22.65 -7.53 -13.36
C ASP A 267 -23.35 -7.60 -14.71
N ALA A 268 -22.59 -7.68 -15.81
CA ALA A 268 -23.14 -7.86 -17.16
C ALA A 268 -23.87 -9.20 -17.34
N ALA A 269 -23.33 -10.29 -16.80
CA ALA A 269 -23.99 -11.60 -16.85
C ALA A 269 -25.28 -11.62 -16.02
N GLY A 270 -25.32 -10.96 -14.87
CA GLY A 270 -26.52 -10.81 -14.05
C GLY A 270 -27.60 -9.95 -14.72
N SER A 271 -27.19 -8.94 -15.48
CA SER A 271 -28.11 -8.07 -16.22
C SER A 271 -28.71 -8.74 -17.46
N ALA A 272 -27.94 -9.62 -18.12
CA ALA A 272 -28.41 -10.37 -19.30
C ALA A 272 -29.55 -11.36 -18.97
N ASN A 273 -29.72 -11.72 -17.70
CA ASN A 273 -30.80 -12.60 -17.22
C ASN A 273 -32.07 -11.83 -16.77
N ARG A 274 -32.09 -10.48 -16.87
CA ARG A 274 -33.31 -9.68 -16.65
C ARG A 274 -34.05 -9.55 -17.99
N PRO A 275 -35.33 -9.96 -18.09
CA PRO A 275 -36.13 -9.73 -19.30
C PRO A 275 -36.19 -8.20 -19.54
N LEU A 276 -36.06 -7.80 -20.82
CA LEU A 276 -36.23 -6.44 -21.30
C LEU A 276 -37.62 -5.89 -20.97
#